data_58460d9db0c13ef8c2f19c3035a6df38
#
_entry.id   58460d9db0c13ef8c2f19c3035a6df38
#
_cell.length_a   1.000
_cell.length_b   1.000
_cell.length_c   1.000
_cell.angle_alpha   90.00
_cell.angle_beta   90.00
_cell.angle_gamma   90.00
#
_symmetry.space_group_name_H-M   'P 1'
#
loop_
_entity.id
_entity.type
_entity.pdbx_description
1 polymer ?
#
loop_
_entity_poly.entity_id
_entity_poly.type
_entity_poly.pdbx_seq_one_letter_code
_entity_poly.pdbx_strand_id
1 'polypeptide(L)'
;MSVSLDGKLVVAISSRALFDFEEENEVFEQGDDRAYMALQLERLDVPATPGVAFSLIKKLLAFNQTSTDPLDPATSQPVEVVILSRNDPVSGMRVFRSAQHYGLPIQRGSFTRGQSPWRYLKPLHANLFLSTHLSDVRAALAAGVPAAQVYPQSVHAGDAYPNEVRIAFDGDAVLFSDEAERVYQAQGLNAFQKHETDKAQQPLSAGPFKPLLAALQRLQKSGTPSMRIRTALVTARSAPAHERAIRTLMNWNIEVDEAMFLGGLDKGEFLREFEPDFFFDDQTGHVNSASRHVPSGHVASGISNA
;
A
#
# COMPACT_ATOMS: atom_id res chain seq x y z
N MET A 1 16.53 19.55 -18.22
CA MET A 1 16.05 19.79 -16.84
C MET A 1 16.07 18.47 -16.09
N SER A 2 16.65 18.43 -14.89
CA SER A 2 16.56 17.22 -14.03
C SER A 2 15.13 17.14 -13.47
N VAL A 3 14.48 16.00 -13.63
CA VAL A 3 13.17 15.75 -13.03
C VAL A 3 13.40 15.41 -11.55
N SER A 4 12.77 16.14 -10.63
CA SER A 4 12.77 15.80 -9.20
C SER A 4 11.50 15.03 -8.82
N LEU A 5 11.63 14.12 -7.87
CA LEU A 5 10.52 13.43 -7.22
C LEU A 5 10.17 14.06 -5.87
N ASP A 6 10.87 15.13 -5.49
CA ASP A 6 10.64 15.81 -4.21
C ASP A 6 9.22 16.38 -4.12
N GLY A 7 8.59 16.15 -2.98
CA GLY A 7 7.23 16.62 -2.71
C GLY A 7 6.12 15.77 -3.32
N LYS A 8 6.42 14.82 -4.20
CA LYS A 8 5.44 13.88 -4.76
C LYS A 8 5.11 12.75 -3.80
N LEU A 9 3.91 12.20 -3.94
CA LEU A 9 3.62 10.84 -3.43
C LEU A 9 4.21 9.85 -4.42
N VAL A 10 5.27 9.15 -4.02
CA VAL A 10 5.93 8.14 -4.86
C VAL A 10 5.51 6.75 -4.40
N VAL A 11 4.86 6.00 -5.29
CA VAL A 11 4.49 4.60 -5.06
C VAL A 11 5.36 3.71 -5.95
N ALA A 12 6.16 2.87 -5.32
CA ALA A 12 6.89 1.81 -5.99
C ALA A 12 6.03 0.53 -5.97
N ILE A 13 5.98 -0.20 -7.08
CA ILE A 13 5.11 -1.38 -7.18
C ILE A 13 5.77 -2.47 -8.04
N SER A 14 5.65 -3.74 -7.62
CA SER A 14 6.07 -4.87 -8.43
C SER A 14 5.08 -5.12 -9.58
N SER A 15 5.57 -5.70 -10.67
CA SER A 15 4.72 -6.03 -11.83
C SER A 15 3.53 -6.91 -11.45
N ARG A 16 3.72 -7.94 -10.61
CA ARG A 16 2.68 -8.86 -10.15
C ARG A 16 1.69 -8.26 -9.14
N ALA A 17 2.04 -7.16 -8.47
CA ALA A 17 1.09 -6.43 -7.63
C ALA A 17 0.18 -5.51 -8.46
N LEU A 18 0.70 -4.99 -9.59
CA LEU A 18 -0.05 -4.12 -10.50
C LEU A 18 -0.89 -4.88 -11.51
N PHE A 19 -0.34 -5.95 -12.08
CA PHE A 19 -0.98 -6.80 -13.07
C PHE A 19 -0.98 -8.26 -12.64
N ASP A 20 -1.98 -9.00 -13.07
CA ASP A 20 -2.03 -10.44 -12.89
C ASP A 20 -1.09 -11.12 -13.91
N PHE A 21 -0.07 -11.80 -13.41
CA PHE A 21 0.91 -12.60 -14.14
C PHE A 21 1.04 -14.00 -13.50
N GLU A 22 -0.01 -14.49 -12.84
CA GLU A 22 0.10 -15.77 -12.11
C GLU A 22 0.35 -16.93 -13.05
N GLU A 23 -0.33 -16.96 -14.22
CA GLU A 23 -0.11 -18.01 -15.24
C GLU A 23 1.35 -18.02 -15.74
N GLU A 24 1.89 -16.84 -16.03
CA GLU A 24 3.28 -16.72 -16.50
C GLU A 24 4.28 -16.99 -15.37
N ASN A 25 3.92 -16.66 -14.12
CA ASN A 25 4.76 -16.93 -12.96
C ASN A 25 4.93 -18.42 -12.69
N GLU A 26 3.95 -19.26 -13.00
CA GLU A 26 4.09 -20.73 -12.93
C GLU A 26 5.25 -21.23 -13.80
N VAL A 27 5.43 -20.64 -15.00
CA VAL A 27 6.56 -20.95 -15.89
C VAL A 27 7.89 -20.51 -15.27
N PHE A 28 7.91 -19.32 -14.65
CA PHE A 28 9.10 -18.82 -13.97
C PHE A 28 9.52 -19.69 -12.78
N GLU A 29 8.56 -20.14 -11.97
CA GLU A 29 8.82 -21.00 -10.80
C GLU A 29 9.35 -22.39 -11.16
N GLN A 30 9.08 -22.86 -12.38
CA GLN A 30 9.68 -24.08 -12.93
C GLN A 30 11.17 -23.92 -13.29
N GLY A 31 11.74 -22.71 -13.12
CA GLY A 31 13.17 -22.44 -13.28
C GLY A 31 13.60 -22.19 -14.71
N ASP A 32 12.69 -21.92 -15.64
CA ASP A 32 13.01 -21.62 -17.04
C ASP A 32 12.82 -20.11 -17.36
N ASP A 33 13.82 -19.31 -16.99
CA ASP A 33 13.85 -17.88 -17.30
C ASP A 33 13.71 -17.59 -18.79
N ARG A 34 14.21 -18.46 -19.66
CA ARG A 34 14.13 -18.26 -21.12
C ARG A 34 12.73 -18.53 -21.64
N ALA A 35 12.07 -19.58 -21.17
CA ALA A 35 10.68 -19.87 -21.51
C ALA A 35 9.77 -18.74 -21.02
N TYR A 36 9.98 -18.24 -19.81
CA TYR A 36 9.27 -17.07 -19.29
C TYR A 36 9.44 -15.83 -20.17
N MET A 37 10.69 -15.49 -20.55
CA MET A 37 10.97 -14.37 -21.45
C MET A 37 10.32 -14.55 -22.83
N ALA A 38 10.37 -15.77 -23.40
CA ALA A 38 9.75 -16.08 -24.69
C ALA A 38 8.23 -15.91 -24.63
N LEU A 39 7.58 -16.41 -23.58
CA LEU A 39 6.14 -16.25 -23.35
C LEU A 39 5.74 -14.77 -23.23
N GLN A 40 6.52 -13.97 -22.49
CA GLN A 40 6.26 -12.53 -22.36
C GLN A 40 6.43 -11.78 -23.68
N LEU A 41 7.37 -12.20 -24.54
CA LEU A 41 7.54 -11.65 -25.89
C LEU A 41 6.40 -12.06 -26.83
N GLU A 42 5.98 -13.31 -26.79
CA GLU A 42 4.83 -13.80 -27.57
C GLU A 42 3.56 -13.02 -27.22
N ARG A 43 3.35 -12.74 -25.93
CA ARG A 43 2.19 -11.99 -25.41
C ARG A 43 2.41 -10.48 -25.34
N LEU A 44 3.45 -9.94 -25.99
CA LEU A 44 3.85 -8.54 -25.82
C LEU A 44 2.74 -7.54 -26.15
N ASP A 45 1.92 -7.85 -27.16
CA ASP A 45 0.80 -7.01 -27.59
C ASP A 45 -0.54 -7.39 -26.92
N VAL A 46 -0.54 -8.40 -26.03
CA VAL A 46 -1.69 -8.79 -25.22
C VAL A 46 -1.54 -8.11 -23.84
N PRO A 47 -2.39 -7.12 -23.53
CA PRO A 47 -2.32 -6.46 -22.21
C PRO A 47 -2.52 -7.48 -21.08
N ALA A 48 -1.71 -7.36 -20.05
CA ALA A 48 -1.91 -8.16 -18.83
C ALA A 48 -3.18 -7.71 -18.12
N THR A 49 -3.89 -8.63 -17.49
CA THR A 49 -5.08 -8.32 -16.69
C THR A 49 -4.73 -7.44 -15.48
N PRO A 50 -5.62 -6.53 -15.06
CA PRO A 50 -5.43 -5.78 -13.82
C PRO A 50 -5.21 -6.70 -12.62
N GLY A 51 -4.18 -6.41 -11.81
CA GLY A 51 -3.91 -7.08 -10.55
C GLY A 51 -4.60 -6.42 -9.36
N VAL A 52 -4.36 -6.94 -8.16
CA VAL A 52 -5.03 -6.54 -6.91
C VAL A 52 -4.85 -5.06 -6.58
N ALA A 53 -3.66 -4.48 -6.81
CA ALA A 53 -3.40 -3.09 -6.50
C ALA A 53 -3.71 -2.12 -7.67
N PHE A 54 -4.26 -2.62 -8.79
CA PHE A 54 -4.50 -1.82 -9.98
C PHE A 54 -5.44 -0.63 -9.73
N SER A 55 -6.58 -0.85 -9.04
CA SER A 55 -7.54 0.20 -8.73
C SER A 55 -6.90 1.33 -7.90
N LEU A 56 -6.18 0.98 -6.83
CA LEU A 56 -5.44 1.94 -6.02
C LEU A 56 -4.49 2.79 -6.88
N ILE A 57 -3.68 2.16 -7.74
CA ILE A 57 -2.70 2.85 -8.59
C ILE A 57 -3.39 3.76 -9.60
N LYS A 58 -4.43 3.27 -10.27
CA LYS A 58 -5.23 4.04 -11.24
C LYS A 58 -5.83 5.29 -10.61
N LYS A 59 -6.45 5.14 -9.44
CA LYS A 59 -7.09 6.26 -8.72
C LYS A 59 -6.06 7.24 -8.15
N LEU A 60 -4.91 6.77 -7.64
CA LEU A 60 -3.82 7.66 -7.22
C LEU A 60 -3.27 8.46 -8.40
N LEU A 61 -3.06 7.85 -9.55
CA LEU A 61 -2.60 8.55 -10.76
C LEU A 61 -3.63 9.55 -11.29
N ALA A 62 -4.92 9.39 -10.97
CA ALA A 62 -5.95 10.36 -11.36
C ALA A 62 -5.81 11.72 -10.65
N PHE A 63 -5.01 11.82 -9.59
CA PHE A 63 -4.60 13.11 -9.03
C PHE A 63 -3.68 13.90 -9.95
N ASN A 64 -3.02 13.25 -10.91
CA ASN A 64 -2.16 13.86 -11.92
C ASN A 64 -3.02 14.44 -13.06
N GLN A 65 -3.78 15.48 -12.79
CA GLN A 65 -4.56 16.12 -13.85
C GLN A 65 -3.62 16.90 -14.76
N THR A 66 -3.77 16.70 -16.05
CA THR A 66 -3.22 17.60 -17.05
C THR A 66 -3.87 18.96 -16.86
N SER A 67 -3.08 19.96 -16.46
CA SER A 67 -3.53 21.33 -16.52
C SER A 67 -4.03 21.63 -17.94
N THR A 68 -5.24 22.11 -18.07
CA THR A 68 -5.75 22.62 -19.34
C THR A 68 -5.17 23.99 -19.67
N ASP A 69 -4.34 24.54 -18.77
CA ASP A 69 -3.62 25.78 -18.98
C ASP A 69 -2.28 25.52 -19.68
N PRO A 70 -2.12 25.93 -20.96
CA PRO A 70 -0.86 25.79 -21.68
C PRO A 70 0.31 26.56 -21.05
N LEU A 71 0.03 27.52 -20.16
CA LEU A 71 1.04 28.37 -19.49
C LEU A 71 1.56 27.73 -18.19
N ASP A 72 0.92 26.70 -17.71
CA ASP A 72 1.36 25.96 -16.50
C ASP A 72 1.42 24.41 -16.70
N PRO A 73 2.30 23.92 -17.57
CA PRO A 73 2.43 22.49 -17.82
C PRO A 73 3.12 21.73 -16.68
N ALA A 74 3.65 22.42 -15.67
CA ALA A 74 4.55 21.82 -14.69
C ALA A 74 3.91 21.51 -13.34
N THR A 75 2.73 22.01 -13.05
CA THR A 75 2.26 22.14 -11.67
C THR A 75 1.43 21.00 -11.15
N SER A 76 1.16 19.96 -11.91
CA SER A 76 0.12 19.04 -11.48
C SER A 76 0.39 17.55 -11.66
N GLN A 77 1.59 17.11 -11.29
CA GLN A 77 1.86 15.66 -11.16
C GLN A 77 2.30 15.33 -9.72
N PRO A 78 1.38 15.42 -8.74
CA PRO A 78 1.71 15.17 -7.33
C PRO A 78 1.95 13.69 -7.02
N VAL A 79 1.62 12.79 -7.93
CA VAL A 79 1.80 11.34 -7.75
C VAL A 79 2.77 10.81 -8.81
N GLU A 80 3.69 9.98 -8.38
CA GLU A 80 4.58 9.20 -9.25
C GLU A 80 4.44 7.72 -8.94
N VAL A 81 4.32 6.90 -9.98
CA VAL A 81 4.34 5.44 -9.84
C VAL A 81 5.54 4.88 -10.57
N VAL A 82 6.30 4.03 -9.89
CA VAL A 82 7.53 3.43 -10.41
C VAL A 82 7.42 1.91 -10.31
N ILE A 83 7.65 1.21 -11.43
CA ILE A 83 7.73 -0.25 -11.42
C ILE A 83 9.06 -0.68 -10.81
N LEU A 84 9.01 -1.46 -9.74
CA LEU A 84 10.17 -2.12 -9.15
C LEU A 84 9.95 -3.64 -9.15
N SER A 85 10.51 -4.32 -10.11
CA SER A 85 10.24 -5.73 -10.35
C SER A 85 11.50 -6.59 -10.39
N ARG A 86 11.36 -7.82 -9.92
CA ARG A 86 12.38 -8.87 -10.08
C ARG A 86 12.43 -9.45 -11.50
N ASN A 87 11.48 -9.10 -12.35
CA ASN A 87 11.49 -9.54 -13.74
C ASN A 87 12.78 -9.10 -14.46
N ASP A 88 13.07 -9.73 -15.57
CA ASP A 88 14.09 -9.27 -16.51
C ASP A 88 13.59 -8.05 -17.32
N PRO A 89 14.49 -7.26 -17.93
CA PRO A 89 14.11 -6.09 -18.74
C PRO A 89 13.24 -6.40 -19.96
N VAL A 90 13.35 -7.60 -20.55
CA VAL A 90 12.55 -8.00 -21.72
C VAL A 90 11.09 -8.17 -21.32
N SER A 91 10.85 -8.91 -20.24
CA SER A 91 9.51 -9.08 -19.67
C SER A 91 8.92 -7.75 -19.19
N GLY A 92 9.77 -6.80 -18.78
CA GLY A 92 9.39 -5.44 -18.41
C GLY A 92 8.71 -4.64 -19.53
N MET A 93 8.97 -4.96 -20.81
CA MET A 93 8.30 -4.29 -21.95
C MET A 93 6.78 -4.50 -21.91
N ARG A 94 6.32 -5.72 -21.62
CA ARG A 94 4.87 -6.01 -21.55
C ARG A 94 4.21 -5.25 -20.40
N VAL A 95 4.91 -5.07 -19.26
CA VAL A 95 4.41 -4.27 -18.12
C VAL A 95 4.13 -2.82 -18.55
N PHE A 96 5.08 -2.18 -19.25
CA PHE A 96 4.89 -0.81 -19.74
C PHE A 96 3.82 -0.71 -20.84
N ARG A 97 3.72 -1.68 -21.75
CA ARG A 97 2.66 -1.73 -22.76
C ARG A 97 1.28 -1.91 -22.13
N SER A 98 1.17 -2.77 -21.13
CA SER A 98 -0.07 -2.94 -20.37
C SER A 98 -0.45 -1.64 -19.66
N ALA A 99 0.49 -0.97 -19.00
CA ALA A 99 0.25 0.34 -18.38
C ALA A 99 -0.25 1.37 -19.41
N GLN A 100 0.38 1.44 -20.57
CA GLN A 100 -0.05 2.32 -21.67
C GLN A 100 -1.45 1.98 -22.19
N HIS A 101 -1.77 0.69 -22.36
CA HIS A 101 -3.09 0.24 -22.78
C HIS A 101 -4.20 0.72 -21.84
N TYR A 102 -3.96 0.67 -20.53
CA TYR A 102 -4.91 1.13 -19.51
C TYR A 102 -4.84 2.63 -19.23
N GLY A 103 -4.06 3.40 -19.98
CA GLY A 103 -3.92 4.84 -19.80
C GLY A 103 -3.22 5.24 -18.50
N LEU A 104 -2.41 4.35 -17.92
CA LEU A 104 -1.62 4.67 -16.73
C LEU A 104 -0.32 5.38 -17.15
N PRO A 105 -0.07 6.63 -16.72
CA PRO A 105 1.12 7.38 -17.11
C PRO A 105 2.37 6.94 -16.32
N ILE A 106 2.67 5.64 -16.34
CA ILE A 106 3.83 5.04 -15.69
C ILE A 106 5.00 5.01 -16.68
N GLN A 107 6.06 5.77 -16.39
CA GLN A 107 7.20 5.96 -17.30
C GLN A 107 8.52 5.44 -16.72
N ARG A 108 8.55 5.08 -15.44
CA ARG A 108 9.77 4.68 -14.74
C ARG A 108 9.68 3.26 -14.23
N GLY A 109 10.79 2.55 -14.30
CA GLY A 109 10.87 1.20 -13.75
C GLY A 109 12.30 0.69 -13.67
N SER A 110 12.52 -0.25 -12.76
CA SER A 110 13.74 -1.02 -12.64
C SER A 110 13.38 -2.51 -12.63
N PHE A 111 14.06 -3.26 -13.48
CA PHE A 111 13.91 -4.70 -13.63
C PHE A 111 15.23 -5.36 -13.28
N THR A 112 15.26 -6.28 -12.32
CA THR A 112 16.48 -6.69 -11.63
C THR A 112 16.85 -8.14 -11.83
N ARG A 113 16.17 -8.86 -12.70
CA ARG A 113 16.42 -10.27 -13.05
C ARG A 113 16.64 -11.12 -11.80
N GLY A 114 15.61 -11.28 -10.98
CA GLY A 114 15.60 -12.07 -9.75
C GLY A 114 16.17 -11.37 -8.50
N GLN A 115 16.97 -10.31 -8.67
CA GLN A 115 17.53 -9.58 -7.53
C GLN A 115 16.46 -8.72 -6.84
N SER A 116 16.58 -8.57 -5.52
CA SER A 116 15.67 -7.72 -4.75
C SER A 116 15.85 -6.25 -5.11
N PRO A 117 14.76 -5.53 -5.50
CA PRO A 117 14.86 -4.15 -5.96
C PRO A 117 14.79 -3.11 -4.84
N TRP A 118 14.61 -3.50 -3.57
CA TRP A 118 14.36 -2.59 -2.44
C TRP A 118 15.41 -1.47 -2.30
N ARG A 119 16.64 -1.70 -2.72
CA ARG A 119 17.73 -0.70 -2.66
C ARG A 119 17.44 0.57 -3.45
N TYR A 120 16.53 0.52 -4.41
CA TYR A 120 16.15 1.67 -5.23
C TYR A 120 15.03 2.52 -4.59
N LEU A 121 14.40 2.07 -3.50
CA LEU A 121 13.32 2.80 -2.84
C LEU A 121 13.78 4.14 -2.26
N LYS A 122 14.96 4.18 -1.63
CA LYS A 122 15.52 5.44 -1.08
C LYS A 122 15.86 6.47 -2.16
N PRO A 123 16.61 6.13 -3.24
CA PRO A 123 16.86 7.06 -4.35
C PRO A 123 15.58 7.56 -5.04
N LEU A 124 14.49 6.77 -4.98
CA LEU A 124 13.20 7.14 -5.53
C LEU A 124 12.35 7.97 -4.55
N HIS A 125 12.79 8.18 -3.31
CA HIS A 125 12.01 8.81 -2.25
C HIS A 125 10.64 8.14 -2.07
N ALA A 126 10.58 6.81 -2.21
CA ALA A 126 9.33 6.06 -2.18
C ALA A 126 8.60 6.20 -0.84
N ASN A 127 7.32 6.52 -0.92
CA ASN A 127 6.42 6.62 0.24
C ASN A 127 5.66 5.32 0.51
N LEU A 128 5.56 4.45 -0.49
CA LEU A 128 4.93 3.13 -0.41
C LEU A 128 5.63 2.17 -1.37
N PHE A 129 5.81 0.93 -0.92
CA PHE A 129 6.23 -0.17 -1.80
C PHE A 129 5.25 -1.33 -1.69
N LEU A 130 4.69 -1.75 -2.83
CA LEU A 130 3.79 -2.89 -2.96
C LEU A 130 4.49 -4.01 -3.74
N SER A 131 4.66 -5.15 -3.11
CA SER A 131 5.31 -6.31 -3.73
C SER A 131 4.60 -7.60 -3.35
N THR A 132 4.63 -8.60 -4.22
CA THR A 132 4.18 -9.96 -3.90
C THR A 132 5.25 -10.76 -3.14
N HIS A 133 6.49 -10.27 -3.07
CA HIS A 133 7.60 -10.95 -2.40
C HIS A 133 7.79 -10.44 -0.97
N LEU A 134 7.53 -11.29 0.03
CA LEU A 134 7.67 -10.96 1.45
C LEU A 134 9.10 -10.49 1.81
N SER A 135 10.14 -11.10 1.22
CA SER A 135 11.53 -10.71 1.48
C SER A 135 11.85 -9.27 1.06
N ASP A 136 11.24 -8.79 -0.04
CA ASP A 136 11.40 -7.41 -0.50
C ASP A 136 10.68 -6.43 0.42
N VAL A 137 9.50 -6.82 0.90
CA VAL A 137 8.71 -6.03 1.87
C VAL A 137 9.45 -5.87 3.18
N ARG A 138 9.98 -6.96 3.74
CA ARG A 138 10.79 -6.91 4.97
C ARG A 138 12.02 -6.00 4.83
N ALA A 139 12.73 -6.12 3.70
CA ALA A 139 13.90 -5.27 3.43
C ALA A 139 13.53 -3.79 3.28
N ALA A 140 12.39 -3.48 2.65
CA ALA A 140 11.87 -2.12 2.53
C ALA A 140 11.51 -1.53 3.89
N LEU A 141 10.77 -2.27 4.72
CA LEU A 141 10.40 -1.86 6.09
C LEU A 141 11.64 -1.63 6.96
N ALA A 142 12.62 -2.53 6.89
CA ALA A 142 13.91 -2.36 7.59
C ALA A 142 14.69 -1.13 7.11
N ALA A 143 14.50 -0.72 5.86
CA ALA A 143 15.08 0.51 5.29
C ALA A 143 14.26 1.77 5.64
N GLY A 144 13.15 1.65 6.39
CA GLY A 144 12.28 2.75 6.80
C GLY A 144 11.28 3.20 5.73
N VAL A 145 11.01 2.37 4.73
CA VAL A 145 10.01 2.65 3.70
C VAL A 145 8.73 1.84 3.97
N PRO A 146 7.55 2.47 4.06
CA PRO A 146 6.28 1.76 4.17
C PRO A 146 6.14 0.73 3.05
N ALA A 147 5.88 -0.53 3.42
CA ALA A 147 5.78 -1.61 2.43
C ALA A 147 4.79 -2.69 2.87
N ALA A 148 4.09 -3.28 1.88
CA ALA A 148 3.19 -4.39 2.13
C ALA A 148 3.31 -5.49 1.07
N GLN A 149 3.18 -6.74 1.52
CA GLN A 149 3.05 -7.88 0.64
C GLN A 149 1.62 -7.95 0.12
N VAL A 150 1.45 -7.75 -1.19
CA VAL A 150 0.17 -7.90 -1.88
C VAL A 150 -0.17 -9.39 -2.01
N TYR A 151 -1.39 -9.74 -1.68
CA TYR A 151 -1.91 -11.09 -1.85
C TYR A 151 -2.63 -11.17 -3.20
N PRO A 152 -2.06 -11.85 -4.22
CA PRO A 152 -2.65 -11.91 -5.56
C PRO A 152 -4.05 -12.50 -5.60
N GLN A 153 -4.37 -13.38 -4.63
CA GLN A 153 -5.69 -14.00 -4.49
C GLN A 153 -6.75 -13.10 -3.83
N SER A 154 -6.42 -11.87 -3.44
CA SER A 154 -7.39 -10.95 -2.87
C SER A 154 -8.47 -10.58 -3.90
N VAL A 155 -9.68 -10.34 -3.41
CA VAL A 155 -10.75 -9.74 -4.23
C VAL A 155 -10.29 -8.37 -4.72
N HIS A 156 -10.62 -8.04 -5.96
CA HIS A 156 -10.31 -6.73 -6.53
C HIS A 156 -11.26 -5.65 -5.99
N ALA A 157 -10.79 -4.41 -5.93
CA ALA A 157 -11.63 -3.28 -5.54
C ALA A 157 -12.78 -3.09 -6.53
N GLY A 158 -13.94 -2.75 -6.01
CA GLY A 158 -15.10 -2.36 -6.80
C GLY A 158 -14.96 -0.96 -7.42
N ASP A 159 -15.84 -0.64 -8.37
CA ASP A 159 -15.89 0.67 -9.04
C ASP A 159 -16.94 1.63 -8.44
N ALA A 160 -17.44 1.34 -7.23
CA ALA A 160 -18.49 2.12 -6.60
C ALA A 160 -18.10 3.58 -6.34
N TYR A 161 -16.82 3.84 -6.12
CA TYR A 161 -16.29 5.17 -5.80
C TYR A 161 -15.17 5.58 -6.77
N PRO A 162 -15.48 5.92 -8.05
CA PRO A 162 -14.46 6.17 -9.06
C PRO A 162 -13.61 7.41 -8.79
N ASN A 163 -14.14 8.37 -8.03
CA ASN A 163 -13.46 9.62 -7.68
C ASN A 163 -12.92 9.65 -6.24
N GLU A 164 -12.91 8.51 -5.56
CA GLU A 164 -12.34 8.38 -4.23
C GLU A 164 -11.25 7.32 -4.19
N VAL A 165 -10.10 7.66 -3.59
CA VAL A 165 -9.10 6.69 -3.14
C VAL A 165 -9.42 6.34 -1.71
N ARG A 166 -9.83 5.11 -1.45
CA ARG A 166 -10.24 4.63 -0.13
C ARG A 166 -9.20 3.67 0.41
N ILE A 167 -8.58 4.01 1.53
CA ILE A 167 -7.51 3.20 2.13
C ILE A 167 -7.83 2.92 3.59
N ALA A 168 -7.77 1.65 3.98
CA ALA A 168 -7.93 1.23 5.36
C ALA A 168 -6.60 0.75 5.95
N PHE A 169 -6.38 1.06 7.22
CA PHE A 169 -5.17 0.69 7.94
C PHE A 169 -5.52 0.04 9.27
N ASP A 170 -4.77 -1.00 9.63
CA ASP A 170 -4.73 -1.40 11.05
C ASP A 170 -3.99 -0.36 11.90
N GLY A 171 -4.17 -0.43 13.20
CA GLY A 171 -3.56 0.49 14.17
C GLY A 171 -2.17 0.05 14.59
N ASP A 172 -2.10 -1.01 15.39
CA ASP A 172 -0.86 -1.48 16.02
C ASP A 172 0.07 -2.12 15.00
N ALA A 173 1.37 -1.87 15.12
CA ALA A 173 2.40 -2.31 14.19
C ALA A 173 2.26 -1.81 12.72
N VAL A 174 1.21 -1.04 12.38
CA VAL A 174 1.00 -0.41 11.07
C VAL A 174 1.10 1.11 11.20
N LEU A 175 0.07 1.79 11.72
CA LEU A 175 0.09 3.25 11.95
C LEU A 175 0.87 3.60 13.21
N PHE A 176 0.68 2.83 14.27
CA PHE A 176 1.37 2.95 15.56
C PHE A 176 2.45 1.86 15.68
N SER A 177 3.36 2.03 16.65
CA SER A 177 4.27 0.96 17.04
C SER A 177 3.52 -0.22 17.68
N ASP A 178 4.21 -1.33 17.83
CA ASP A 178 3.69 -2.56 18.44
C ASP A 178 3.82 -2.57 19.99
N GLU A 179 4.07 -1.41 20.63
CA GLU A 179 4.31 -1.35 22.09
C GLU A 179 3.13 -1.91 22.89
N ALA A 180 1.91 -1.59 22.47
CA ALA A 180 0.71 -2.03 23.16
C ALA A 180 0.44 -3.54 22.92
N GLU A 181 0.69 -4.03 21.73
CA GLU A 181 0.61 -5.45 21.41
C GLU A 181 1.61 -6.29 22.22
N ARG A 182 2.84 -5.80 22.42
CA ARG A 182 3.83 -6.43 23.30
C ARG A 182 3.30 -6.60 24.73
N VAL A 183 2.60 -5.59 25.26
CA VAL A 183 1.96 -5.68 26.58
C VAL A 183 0.85 -6.74 26.58
N TYR A 184 0.02 -6.74 25.52
CA TYR A 184 -1.06 -7.72 25.38
C TYR A 184 -0.52 -9.16 25.33
N GLN A 185 0.48 -9.42 24.52
CA GLN A 185 1.07 -10.76 24.39
C GLN A 185 1.78 -11.24 25.66
N ALA A 186 2.45 -10.31 26.38
CA ALA A 186 3.18 -10.65 27.58
C ALA A 186 2.28 -10.81 28.83
N GLN A 187 1.19 -10.04 28.94
CA GLN A 187 0.45 -9.89 30.20
C GLN A 187 -1.08 -9.99 30.03
N GLY A 188 -1.57 -10.15 28.79
CA GLY A 188 -2.99 -10.31 28.47
C GLY A 188 -3.82 -9.03 28.45
N LEU A 189 -5.12 -9.20 28.18
CA LEU A 189 -6.06 -8.11 27.90
C LEU A 189 -6.18 -7.07 29.02
N ASN A 190 -6.26 -7.52 30.27
CA ASN A 190 -6.43 -6.61 31.41
C ASN A 190 -5.22 -5.67 31.59
N ALA A 191 -4.00 -6.19 31.40
CA ALA A 191 -2.79 -5.40 31.48
C ALA A 191 -2.70 -4.42 30.30
N PHE A 192 -3.07 -4.85 29.10
CA PHE A 192 -3.18 -3.99 27.93
C PHE A 192 -4.16 -2.83 28.16
N GLN A 193 -5.38 -3.11 28.62
CA GLN A 193 -6.39 -2.07 28.88
C GLN A 193 -5.91 -1.07 29.94
N LYS A 194 -5.31 -1.57 31.03
CA LYS A 194 -4.72 -0.72 32.04
C LYS A 194 -3.59 0.14 31.49
N HIS A 195 -2.65 -0.45 30.77
CA HIS A 195 -1.54 0.26 30.15
C HIS A 195 -2.01 1.39 29.22
N GLU A 196 -3.00 1.13 28.38
CA GLU A 196 -3.53 2.11 27.45
C GLU A 196 -4.32 3.22 28.16
N THR A 197 -5.04 2.90 29.24
CA THR A 197 -5.74 3.89 30.07
C THR A 197 -4.75 4.78 30.82
N ASP A 198 -3.76 4.19 31.46
CA ASP A 198 -2.76 4.94 32.23
C ASP A 198 -1.93 5.87 31.33
N LYS A 199 -1.73 5.48 30.08
CA LYS A 199 -0.97 6.24 29.07
C LYS A 199 -1.84 7.00 28.06
N ALA A 200 -3.13 7.18 28.30
CA ALA A 200 -4.05 7.79 27.34
C ALA A 200 -3.61 9.18 26.84
N GLN A 201 -2.90 9.95 27.69
CA GLN A 201 -2.36 11.28 27.36
C GLN A 201 -0.99 11.23 26.67
N GLN A 202 -0.34 10.07 26.60
CA GLN A 202 0.98 9.89 25.98
C GLN A 202 0.80 9.31 24.58
N PRO A 203 1.19 10.03 23.51
CA PRO A 203 1.07 9.50 22.16
C PRO A 203 1.80 8.18 21.99
N LEU A 204 1.21 7.27 21.23
CA LEU A 204 1.90 6.07 20.74
C LEU A 204 3.07 6.48 19.84
N SER A 205 4.13 5.68 19.84
CA SER A 205 5.21 5.84 18.89
C SER A 205 4.72 5.52 17.46
N ALA A 206 5.37 6.09 16.46
CA ALA A 206 5.01 5.89 15.06
C ALA A 206 5.27 4.46 14.60
N GLY A 207 4.31 3.87 13.91
CA GLY A 207 4.48 2.67 13.12
C GLY A 207 5.03 2.97 11.72
N PRO A 208 5.32 1.92 10.94
CA PRO A 208 5.95 2.07 9.64
C PRO A 208 5.11 2.85 8.61
N PHE A 209 3.80 2.89 8.75
CA PHE A 209 2.88 3.53 7.79
C PHE A 209 2.50 4.97 8.12
N LYS A 210 2.89 5.51 9.28
CA LYS A 210 2.68 6.94 9.59
C LYS A 210 3.19 7.88 8.48
N PRO A 211 4.39 7.69 7.88
CA PRO A 211 4.87 8.54 6.80
C PRO A 211 3.96 8.52 5.55
N LEU A 212 3.40 7.36 5.20
CA LEU A 212 2.44 7.23 4.11
C LEU A 212 1.15 8.00 4.40
N LEU A 213 0.57 7.82 5.58
CA LEU A 213 -0.66 8.51 5.98
C LEU A 213 -0.47 10.04 5.96
N ALA A 214 0.68 10.54 6.43
CA ALA A 214 1.02 11.95 6.33
C ALA A 214 1.19 12.43 4.86
N ALA A 215 1.72 11.59 3.98
CA ALA A 215 1.86 11.92 2.56
C ALA A 215 0.50 11.95 1.85
N LEU A 216 -0.39 11.02 2.15
CA LEU A 216 -1.78 11.02 1.64
C LEU A 216 -2.54 12.27 2.09
N GLN A 217 -2.39 12.67 3.35
CA GLN A 217 -3.01 13.89 3.85
C GLN A 217 -2.48 15.16 3.15
N ARG A 218 -1.17 15.22 2.87
CA ARG A 218 -0.61 16.32 2.07
C ARG A 218 -1.17 16.33 0.65
N LEU A 219 -1.25 15.16 0.00
CA LEU A 219 -1.84 15.03 -1.32
C LEU A 219 -3.30 15.49 -1.32
N GLN A 220 -4.10 15.11 -0.32
CA GLN A 220 -5.49 15.55 -0.19
C GLN A 220 -5.59 17.07 -0.05
N LYS A 221 -4.72 17.70 0.73
CA LYS A 221 -4.71 19.17 0.95
C LYS A 221 -4.25 19.96 -0.28
N SER A 222 -3.37 19.39 -1.09
CA SER A 222 -2.86 20.01 -2.33
C SER A 222 -3.61 19.53 -3.58
N GLY A 223 -4.54 18.59 -3.42
CA GLY A 223 -5.17 17.88 -4.52
C GLY A 223 -6.22 18.69 -5.26
N THR A 224 -6.69 18.09 -6.33
CA THR A 224 -7.70 18.65 -7.23
C THR A 224 -9.11 18.40 -6.68
N PRO A 225 -10.09 19.26 -6.97
CA PRO A 225 -11.47 19.06 -6.52
C PRO A 225 -12.13 17.78 -7.04
N SER A 226 -11.58 17.17 -8.09
CA SER A 226 -12.16 15.98 -8.75
C SER A 226 -11.83 14.64 -8.08
N MET A 227 -10.80 14.60 -7.21
CA MET A 227 -10.38 13.39 -6.51
C MET A 227 -10.32 13.63 -5.01
N ARG A 228 -10.76 12.63 -4.25
CA ARG A 228 -10.76 12.65 -2.80
C ARG A 228 -10.04 11.42 -2.25
N ILE A 229 -9.34 11.59 -1.12
CA ILE A 229 -8.81 10.47 -0.33
C ILE A 229 -9.72 10.29 0.88
N ARG A 230 -10.12 9.05 1.14
CA ARG A 230 -10.77 8.64 2.39
C ARG A 230 -9.94 7.59 3.08
N THR A 231 -9.69 7.81 4.34
CA THR A 231 -8.88 6.90 5.16
C THR A 231 -9.69 6.35 6.32
N ALA A 232 -9.49 5.07 6.62
CA ALA A 232 -10.10 4.42 7.78
C ALA A 232 -9.04 3.76 8.67
N LEU A 233 -9.18 3.94 9.98
CA LEU A 233 -8.51 3.13 10.99
C LEU A 233 -9.43 1.95 11.35
N VAL A 234 -8.96 0.72 11.16
CA VAL A 234 -9.73 -0.51 11.44
C VAL A 234 -8.93 -1.38 12.41
N THR A 235 -9.23 -1.30 13.70
CA THR A 235 -8.38 -1.89 14.74
C THR A 235 -9.14 -2.83 15.67
N ALA A 236 -8.43 -3.84 16.18
CA ALA A 236 -8.93 -4.73 17.22
C ALA A 236 -9.05 -4.05 18.61
N ARG A 237 -8.55 -2.83 18.77
CA ARG A 237 -8.74 -2.05 20.00
C ARG A 237 -10.22 -1.81 20.26
N SER A 238 -10.57 -1.67 21.53
CA SER A 238 -11.91 -1.25 21.99
C SER A 238 -11.77 -0.20 23.10
N ALA A 239 -12.89 0.33 23.60
CA ALA A 239 -12.86 1.14 24.81
C ALA A 239 -12.34 0.30 26.00
N PRO A 240 -11.50 0.87 26.88
CA PRO A 240 -11.02 2.26 26.93
C PRO A 240 -9.76 2.53 26.08
N ALA A 241 -9.13 1.51 25.49
CA ALA A 241 -7.85 1.64 24.76
C ALA A 241 -7.93 2.48 23.46
N HIS A 242 -9.13 2.75 22.95
CA HIS A 242 -9.37 3.58 21.78
C HIS A 242 -8.91 5.03 21.95
N GLU A 243 -9.01 5.57 23.18
CA GLU A 243 -8.73 6.98 23.45
C GLU A 243 -7.29 7.35 23.11
N ARG A 244 -6.32 6.51 23.50
CA ARG A 244 -4.90 6.75 23.20
C ARG A 244 -4.63 6.80 21.71
N ALA A 245 -5.24 5.92 20.92
CA ALA A 245 -5.11 5.90 19.46
C ALA A 245 -5.63 7.21 18.83
N ILE A 246 -6.83 7.66 19.24
CA ILE A 246 -7.41 8.93 18.76
C ILE A 246 -6.52 10.11 19.13
N ARG A 247 -6.10 10.21 20.40
CA ARG A 247 -5.21 11.29 20.87
C ARG A 247 -3.86 11.29 20.15
N THR A 248 -3.37 10.11 19.79
CA THR A 248 -2.13 10.00 19.01
C THR A 248 -2.30 10.60 17.61
N LEU A 249 -3.37 10.29 16.90
CA LEU A 249 -3.67 10.89 15.59
C LEU A 249 -3.82 12.41 15.70
N MET A 250 -4.55 12.90 16.73
CA MET A 250 -4.68 14.34 17.02
C MET A 250 -3.30 14.99 17.26
N ASN A 251 -2.44 14.36 18.06
CA ASN A 251 -1.09 14.87 18.32
C ASN A 251 -0.23 14.95 17.05
N TRP A 252 -0.42 14.03 16.13
CA TRP A 252 0.26 14.05 14.83
C TRP A 252 -0.37 15.04 13.83
N ASN A 253 -1.47 15.68 14.19
CA ASN A 253 -2.27 16.52 13.30
C ASN A 253 -2.70 15.76 12.02
N ILE A 254 -3.08 14.50 12.21
CA ILE A 254 -3.57 13.59 11.18
C ILE A 254 -5.05 13.28 11.48
N GLU A 255 -5.87 13.46 10.46
CA GLU A 255 -7.30 13.11 10.48
C GLU A 255 -7.52 11.85 9.66
N VAL A 256 -8.34 10.95 10.17
CA VAL A 256 -8.91 9.83 9.43
C VAL A 256 -10.40 10.06 9.27
N ASP A 257 -10.98 9.65 8.14
CA ASP A 257 -12.41 9.88 7.88
C ASP A 257 -13.30 8.94 8.72
N GLU A 258 -12.81 7.72 8.97
CA GLU A 258 -13.51 6.72 9.77
C GLU A 258 -12.55 6.02 10.75
N ALA A 259 -13.07 5.63 11.91
CA ALA A 259 -12.32 4.84 12.88
C ALA A 259 -13.22 3.74 13.47
N MET A 260 -12.84 2.49 13.25
CA MET A 260 -13.57 1.30 13.67
C MET A 260 -12.79 0.60 14.78
N PHE A 261 -13.33 0.64 15.99
CA PHE A 261 -12.76 -0.01 17.17
C PHE A 261 -13.52 -1.30 17.45
N LEU A 262 -13.04 -2.40 16.90
CA LEU A 262 -13.82 -3.64 16.72
C LEU A 262 -13.76 -4.58 17.93
N GLY A 263 -12.83 -4.37 18.88
CA GLY A 263 -12.75 -5.21 20.09
C GLY A 263 -12.53 -6.68 19.83
N GLY A 264 -11.84 -7.02 18.72
CA GLY A 264 -11.56 -8.39 18.31
C GLY A 264 -12.61 -9.02 17.37
N LEU A 265 -13.63 -8.26 16.93
CA LEU A 265 -14.50 -8.71 15.84
C LEU A 265 -13.71 -8.85 14.53
N ASP A 266 -14.16 -9.75 13.65
CA ASP A 266 -13.56 -9.90 12.33
C ASP A 266 -13.69 -8.62 11.51
N LYS A 267 -12.59 -8.20 10.90
CA LYS A 267 -12.53 -6.95 10.12
C LYS A 267 -13.20 -7.05 8.76
N GLY A 268 -13.32 -8.25 8.19
CA GLY A 268 -13.71 -8.48 6.81
C GLY A 268 -15.05 -7.84 6.44
N GLU A 269 -16.08 -8.05 7.26
CA GLU A 269 -17.42 -7.49 7.01
C GLU A 269 -17.43 -5.96 7.08
N PHE A 270 -16.71 -5.36 8.02
CA PHE A 270 -16.58 -3.90 8.13
C PHE A 270 -15.82 -3.30 6.96
N LEU A 271 -14.77 -3.97 6.52
CA LEU A 271 -14.01 -3.59 5.34
C LEU A 271 -14.85 -3.70 4.06
N ARG A 272 -15.70 -4.72 3.95
CA ARG A 272 -16.64 -4.85 2.84
C ARG A 272 -17.57 -3.64 2.74
N GLU A 273 -18.09 -3.13 3.86
CA GLU A 273 -18.94 -1.95 3.88
C GLU A 273 -18.18 -0.64 3.61
N PHE A 274 -16.91 -0.56 4.05
CA PHE A 274 -16.06 0.59 3.74
C PHE A 274 -15.58 0.60 2.29
N GLU A 275 -15.46 -0.56 1.62
CA GLU A 275 -14.98 -0.74 0.24
C GLU A 275 -13.65 -0.05 -0.05
N PRO A 276 -12.54 -0.37 0.67
CA PRO A 276 -11.26 0.24 0.39
C PRO A 276 -10.66 -0.25 -0.92
N ASP A 277 -9.93 0.62 -1.61
CA ASP A 277 -9.05 0.22 -2.71
C ASP A 277 -7.87 -0.62 -2.22
N PHE A 278 -7.50 -0.45 -0.94
CA PHE A 278 -6.48 -1.29 -0.31
C PHE A 278 -6.56 -1.24 1.22
N PHE A 279 -6.34 -2.39 1.86
CA PHE A 279 -6.25 -2.54 3.30
C PHE A 279 -4.86 -3.03 3.72
N PHE A 280 -4.31 -2.46 4.79
CA PHE A 280 -2.99 -2.78 5.34
C PHE A 280 -3.11 -3.28 6.78
N ASP A 281 -2.55 -4.46 7.07
CA ASP A 281 -2.56 -5.07 8.40
C ASP A 281 -1.28 -5.90 8.59
N ASP A 282 -0.75 -5.95 9.83
CA ASP A 282 0.46 -6.71 10.18
C ASP A 282 0.17 -8.18 10.51
N GLN A 283 -1.09 -8.53 10.75
CA GLN A 283 -1.47 -9.89 11.10
C GLN A 283 -1.97 -10.69 9.89
N THR A 284 -1.25 -11.75 9.54
CA THR A 284 -1.61 -12.61 8.41
C THR A 284 -3.02 -13.18 8.50
N GLY A 285 -3.51 -13.46 9.73
CA GLY A 285 -4.88 -13.93 9.96
C GLY A 285 -5.92 -12.90 9.53
N HIS A 286 -5.72 -11.62 9.88
CA HIS A 286 -6.60 -10.51 9.47
C HIS A 286 -6.54 -10.28 7.96
N VAL A 287 -5.31 -10.30 7.38
CA VAL A 287 -5.13 -10.13 5.93
C VAL A 287 -5.82 -11.26 5.16
N ASN A 288 -5.69 -12.52 5.61
CA ASN A 288 -6.35 -13.67 4.98
C ASN A 288 -7.88 -13.58 5.05
N SER A 289 -8.43 -13.10 6.17
CA SER A 289 -9.87 -12.87 6.29
C SER A 289 -10.32 -11.72 5.37
N ALA A 290 -9.65 -10.57 5.46
CA ALA A 290 -9.97 -9.37 4.69
C ALA A 290 -9.84 -9.58 3.17
N SER A 291 -8.85 -10.37 2.71
CA SER A 291 -8.60 -10.62 1.29
C SER A 291 -9.76 -11.29 0.54
N ARG A 292 -10.71 -11.89 1.26
CA ARG A 292 -11.94 -12.46 0.71
C ARG A 292 -12.98 -11.39 0.38
N HIS A 293 -12.78 -10.17 0.86
CA HIS A 293 -13.73 -9.07 0.76
C HIS A 293 -13.15 -7.85 0.04
N VAL A 294 -11.85 -7.56 0.25
CA VAL A 294 -11.20 -6.35 -0.25
C VAL A 294 -9.73 -6.61 -0.62
N PRO A 295 -9.11 -5.78 -1.49
CA PRO A 295 -7.68 -5.82 -1.73
C PRO A 295 -6.90 -5.64 -0.43
N SER A 296 -5.98 -6.56 -0.16
CA SER A 296 -5.31 -6.60 1.13
C SER A 296 -3.81 -6.82 1.00
N GLY A 297 -3.05 -6.20 1.90
CA GLY A 297 -1.61 -6.32 1.96
C GLY A 297 -1.09 -6.52 3.38
N HIS A 298 -0.17 -7.48 3.52
CA HIS A 298 0.48 -7.80 4.78
C HIS A 298 1.68 -6.89 5.01
N VAL A 299 1.65 -6.16 6.11
CA VAL A 299 2.75 -5.33 6.60
C VAL A 299 3.59 -6.19 7.55
N ALA A 300 4.73 -6.70 7.08
CA ALA A 300 5.57 -7.62 7.85
C ALA A 300 6.38 -6.87 8.93
N SER A 301 5.70 -6.22 9.87
CA SER A 301 6.27 -5.46 10.98
C SER A 301 5.69 -5.91 12.32
N GLY A 302 6.27 -5.41 13.43
CA GLY A 302 5.81 -5.71 14.78
C GLY A 302 6.19 -7.10 15.29
N ILE A 303 5.86 -7.35 16.56
CA ILE A 303 6.25 -8.57 17.28
C ILE A 303 5.68 -9.84 16.66
N SER A 304 4.53 -9.76 16.00
CA SER A 304 3.89 -10.89 15.32
C SER A 304 4.66 -11.36 14.08
N ASN A 305 5.64 -10.57 13.59
CA ASN A 305 6.43 -10.82 12.38
C ASN A 305 7.95 -10.92 12.64
N ALA A 306 8.36 -10.90 13.93
CA ALA A 306 9.76 -10.93 14.35
C ALA A 306 10.41 -12.31 14.17
#